data_4bdec8763d1a22ac022de2a7e81f941e
#
_entry.id   4bdec8763d1a22ac022de2a7e81f941e
#
_cell.length_a   1.000
_cell.length_b   1.000
_cell.length_c   1.000
_cell.angle_alpha   90.00
_cell.angle_beta   90.00
_cell.angle_gamma   90.00
#
_symmetry.space_group_name_H-M   'P 1'
#
loop_
_entity.id
_entity.type
_entity.pdbx_description
1 polymer ?
#
loop_
_entity_poly.entity_id
_entity_poly.type
_entity_poly.pdbx_seq_one_letter_code
_entity_poly.pdbx_strand_id
1 'polypeptide(L)'
;MGSERRQHPRHTATWPARLWLQETSVLAAHTLDVSRGGIRIALYSWIPTGTLSRGQVYRIEVRPDSGDRVSCVGEIRHMDSDGIGFEVPDGLPAALIPATPA
;
A
#
# COMPACT_ATOMS: atom_id res chain seq x y z
N MET A 1 19.97 1.63 18.82
CA MET A 1 19.84 1.34 18.31
C MET A 1 19.29 1.02 17.54
N GLY A 2 19.60 0.74 17.20
CA GLY A 2 19.02 0.31 16.10
C GLY A 2 17.64 0.52 15.96
N SER A 3 17.28 1.53 16.40
CA SER A 3 15.93 1.88 16.17
C SER A 3 15.62 1.83 14.70
N GLU A 4 16.60 1.94 13.90
CA GLU A 4 16.34 1.99 12.49
C GLU A 4 16.11 0.61 11.92
N ARG A 5 14.89 0.32 11.65
CA ARG A 5 14.51 -0.95 11.07
C ARG A 5 14.21 -0.85 9.60
N ARG A 6 13.95 0.36 9.14
CA ARG A 6 13.61 0.52 7.75
C ARG A 6 14.85 0.45 6.92
N GLN A 7 14.82 -0.43 5.98
CA GLN A 7 15.88 -0.51 5.01
C GLN A 7 15.67 0.46 3.87
N HIS A 8 14.46 1.01 3.77
CA HIS A 8 14.10 1.87 2.65
C HIS A 8 13.39 3.11 3.16
N PRO A 9 13.74 4.27 2.63
CA PRO A 9 13.02 5.50 3.01
C PRO A 9 11.57 5.42 2.60
N ARG A 10 10.72 6.05 3.38
CA ARG A 10 9.32 6.16 3.05
C ARG A 10 9.05 7.54 2.48
N HIS A 11 8.17 7.57 1.49
CA HIS A 11 7.79 8.81 0.81
C HIS A 11 6.30 9.01 0.95
N THR A 12 5.90 10.17 1.44
CA THR A 12 4.50 10.52 1.48
C THR A 12 3.96 10.63 0.07
N ALA A 13 2.85 9.96 -0.18
CA ALA A 13 2.22 10.02 -1.49
C ALA A 13 0.73 9.75 -1.28
N THR A 14 -0.11 10.64 -1.78
CA THR A 14 -1.56 10.52 -1.64
C THR A 14 -2.13 10.30 -3.02
N TRP A 15 -2.26 9.05 -3.41
CA TRP A 15 -2.77 8.65 -4.71
C TRP A 15 -4.03 7.82 -4.55
N PRO A 16 -4.98 7.91 -5.48
CA PRO A 16 -6.12 7.00 -5.45
C PRO A 16 -5.66 5.55 -5.56
N ALA A 17 -6.34 4.69 -4.82
CA ALA A 17 -5.97 3.27 -4.80
C ALA A 17 -7.22 2.43 -4.66
N ARG A 18 -7.08 1.16 -5.01
CA ARG A 18 -8.13 0.17 -4.84
C ARG A 18 -7.53 -1.07 -4.22
N LEU A 19 -8.22 -1.59 -3.23
CA LEU A 19 -7.82 -2.83 -2.59
C LEU A 19 -8.80 -3.91 -3.02
N TRP A 20 -8.31 -4.93 -3.70
CA TRP A 20 -9.15 -5.99 -4.23
C TRP A 20 -9.28 -7.10 -3.20
N LEU A 21 -10.51 -7.32 -2.73
CA LEU A 21 -10.79 -8.42 -1.83
C LEU A 21 -10.96 -9.72 -2.59
N GLN A 22 -11.63 -9.61 -3.74
CA GLN A 22 -11.89 -10.71 -4.64
C GLN A 22 -11.90 -10.13 -6.04
N GLU A 23 -12.12 -10.98 -7.03
CA GLU A 23 -12.11 -10.51 -8.41
C GLU A 23 -13.18 -9.46 -8.69
N THR A 24 -14.24 -9.47 -7.91
CA THR A 24 -15.37 -8.55 -8.13
C THR A 24 -15.62 -7.61 -6.98
N SER A 25 -14.82 -7.68 -5.91
CA SER A 25 -15.01 -6.84 -4.75
C SER A 25 -13.80 -5.95 -4.53
N VAL A 26 -14.02 -4.65 -4.55
CA VAL A 26 -12.93 -3.71 -4.42
C VAL A 26 -13.31 -2.64 -3.39
N LEU A 27 -12.31 -2.23 -2.61
CA LEU A 27 -12.46 -1.15 -1.65
C LEU A 27 -11.70 0.06 -2.14
N ALA A 28 -12.37 1.21 -2.13
CA ALA A 28 -11.72 2.46 -2.50
C ALA A 28 -10.79 2.90 -1.37
N ALA A 29 -9.64 3.41 -1.76
CA ALA A 29 -8.61 3.78 -0.80
C ALA A 29 -7.74 4.88 -1.37
N HIS A 30 -6.82 5.36 -0.57
CA HIS A 30 -5.75 6.22 -1.05
C HIS A 30 -4.47 5.84 -0.33
N THR A 31 -3.34 6.11 -0.97
CA THR A 31 -2.07 5.82 -0.33
C THR A 31 -1.78 6.86 0.74
N LEU A 32 -0.99 6.46 1.72
CA LEU A 32 -0.46 7.36 2.75
C LEU A 32 1.02 7.58 2.52
N ASP A 33 1.73 6.51 2.33
CA ASP A 33 3.14 6.58 2.02
C ASP A 33 3.57 5.30 1.30
N VAL A 34 4.70 5.37 0.63
CA VAL A 34 5.27 4.26 -0.11
C VAL A 34 6.75 4.15 0.18
N SER A 35 7.27 2.94 0.06
CA SER A 35 8.70 2.67 0.09
C SER A 35 8.98 1.56 -0.89
N ARG A 36 10.23 1.23 -1.09
CA ARG A 36 10.57 0.18 -2.04
C ARG A 36 10.00 -1.17 -1.65
N GLY A 37 9.81 -1.41 -0.37
CA GLY A 37 9.34 -2.70 0.11
C GLY A 37 7.90 -2.74 0.53
N GLY A 38 7.17 -1.63 0.46
CA GLY A 38 5.81 -1.65 0.96
C GLY A 38 5.03 -0.39 0.69
N ILE A 39 3.78 -0.43 1.09
CA ILE A 39 2.85 0.65 0.86
C ILE A 39 1.85 0.71 2.03
N ARG A 40 1.50 1.90 2.45
CA ARG A 40 0.43 2.11 3.41
C ARG A 40 -0.73 2.79 2.72
N ILE A 41 -1.93 2.30 3.01
CA ILE A 41 -3.15 2.87 2.44
C ILE A 41 -4.16 3.12 3.53
N ALA A 42 -5.09 4.02 3.24
CA ALA A 42 -6.24 4.27 4.10
C ALA A 42 -7.50 4.02 3.28
N LEU A 43 -8.45 3.34 3.88
CA LEU A 43 -9.73 3.07 3.23
C LEU A 43 -10.67 4.24 3.43
N TYR A 44 -11.50 4.51 2.43
CA TYR A 44 -12.50 5.55 2.55
C TYR A 44 -13.71 5.11 3.34
N SER A 45 -13.95 3.80 3.40
CA SER A 45 -15.16 3.29 4.03
C SER A 45 -14.80 2.43 5.22
N TRP A 46 -15.66 2.46 6.24
CA TRP A 46 -15.55 1.52 7.33
C TRP A 46 -15.86 0.12 6.81
N ILE A 47 -15.14 -0.86 7.31
CA ILE A 47 -15.37 -2.26 6.97
C ILE A 47 -15.52 -3.06 8.25
N PRO A 48 -16.29 -4.16 8.20
CA PRO A 48 -16.44 -5.00 9.38
C PRO A 48 -15.12 -5.63 9.79
N THR A 49 -15.01 -5.82 11.10
CA THR A 49 -13.86 -6.53 11.66
C THR A 49 -13.78 -7.92 11.02
N GLY A 50 -12.58 -8.29 10.63
CA GLY A 50 -12.37 -9.59 10.00
C GLY A 50 -12.43 -9.60 8.50
N THR A 51 -12.83 -8.47 7.88
CA THR A 51 -12.83 -8.38 6.43
C THR A 51 -11.41 -8.51 5.87
N LEU A 52 -10.45 -7.92 6.56
CA LEU A 52 -9.04 -8.01 6.19
C LEU A 52 -8.28 -8.62 7.36
N SER A 53 -7.23 -9.37 7.06
CA SER A 53 -6.45 -10.05 8.09
C SER A 53 -4.97 -9.90 7.85
N ARG A 54 -4.24 -9.73 8.93
CA ARG A 54 -2.77 -9.72 8.88
C ARG A 54 -2.29 -11.05 8.33
N GLY A 55 -1.27 -10.97 7.50
CA GLY A 55 -0.71 -12.14 6.87
C GLY A 55 -1.39 -12.55 5.58
N GLN A 56 -2.56 -11.98 5.29
CA GLN A 56 -3.24 -12.27 4.05
C GLN A 56 -2.71 -11.39 2.93
N VAL A 57 -2.84 -11.88 1.72
CA VAL A 57 -2.28 -11.25 0.53
C VAL A 57 -3.42 -10.70 -0.31
N TYR A 58 -3.25 -9.47 -0.79
CA TYR A 58 -4.28 -8.80 -1.58
C TYR A 58 -3.64 -8.08 -2.74
N ARG A 59 -4.41 -7.90 -3.80
CA ARG A 59 -3.97 -7.08 -4.92
C ARG A 59 -4.30 -5.62 -4.63
N ILE A 60 -3.34 -4.75 -4.88
CA ILE A 60 -3.48 -3.31 -4.68
C ILE A 60 -3.26 -2.65 -6.03
N GLU A 61 -4.20 -1.79 -6.40
CA GLU A 61 -4.10 -1.04 -7.64
C GLU A 61 -3.99 0.43 -7.28
N VAL A 62 -2.99 1.11 -7.82
CA VAL A 62 -2.70 2.51 -7.48
C VAL A 62 -2.63 3.32 -8.75
N ARG A 63 -3.17 4.52 -8.70
CA ARG A 63 -3.05 5.47 -9.81
C ARG A 63 -2.15 6.62 -9.38
N PRO A 64 -0.86 6.55 -9.68
CA PRO A 64 0.04 7.64 -9.32
C PRO A 64 -0.16 8.85 -10.22
N ASP A 65 0.54 9.93 -9.90
CA ASP A 65 0.41 11.18 -10.65
C ASP A 65 0.78 11.02 -12.12
N SER A 66 1.59 10.04 -12.43
CA SER A 66 1.94 9.75 -13.82
C SER A 66 0.75 9.33 -14.67
N GLY A 67 -0.33 8.89 -14.02
CA GLY A 67 -1.59 8.63 -14.68
C GLY A 67 -1.94 7.19 -14.93
N ASP A 68 -0.97 6.33 -15.13
CA ASP A 68 -1.25 4.92 -15.42
C ASP A 68 -1.47 4.15 -14.12
N ARG A 69 -2.43 3.23 -14.15
CA ARG A 69 -2.65 2.36 -13.02
C ARG A 69 -1.54 1.35 -12.90
N VAL A 70 -1.14 1.10 -11.67
CA VAL A 70 -0.09 0.15 -11.36
C VAL A 70 -0.61 -0.82 -10.32
N SER A 71 -0.44 -2.11 -10.56
CA SER A 71 -0.90 -3.13 -9.62
C SER A 71 0.28 -3.81 -8.96
N CYS A 72 0.09 -4.18 -7.71
CA CYS A 72 1.03 -5.02 -7.02
C CYS A 72 0.28 -5.91 -6.05
N VAL A 73 0.98 -6.87 -5.48
CA VAL A 73 0.41 -7.79 -4.51
C VAL A 73 1.15 -7.58 -3.21
N GLY A 74 0.40 -7.35 -2.15
CA GLY A 74 0.99 -7.09 -0.86
C GLY A 74 0.37 -7.94 0.23
N GLU A 75 1.17 -8.21 1.24
CA GLU A 75 0.74 -8.92 2.42
C GLU A 75 0.52 -7.93 3.55
N ILE A 76 -0.61 -8.03 4.24
CA ILE A 76 -0.90 -7.12 5.35
C ILE A 76 0.03 -7.46 6.50
N ARG A 77 0.82 -6.47 6.93
CA ARG A 77 1.74 -6.60 8.06
C ARG A 77 1.27 -5.80 9.25
N HIS A 78 0.48 -4.76 9.01
CA HIS A 78 0.10 -3.86 10.07
C HIS A 78 -1.26 -3.24 9.75
N MET A 79 -2.12 -3.17 10.76
CA MET A 79 -3.41 -2.48 10.62
C MET A 79 -3.65 -1.69 11.88
N ASP A 80 -4.00 -0.42 11.73
CA ASP A 80 -4.39 0.40 12.84
C ASP A 80 -5.43 1.41 12.37
N SER A 81 -5.79 2.33 13.25
CA SER A 81 -6.83 3.30 12.92
C SER A 81 -6.42 4.25 11.81
N ASP A 82 -5.12 4.39 11.56
CA ASP A 82 -4.65 5.33 10.55
C ASP A 82 -4.54 4.69 9.18
N GLY A 83 -4.34 3.39 9.11
CA GLY A 83 -4.19 2.77 7.81
C GLY A 83 -3.72 1.34 7.89
N ILE A 84 -3.46 0.81 6.71
CA ILE A 84 -3.06 -0.58 6.55
C ILE A 84 -1.71 -0.61 5.85
N GLY A 85 -0.75 -1.26 6.49
CA GLY A 85 0.59 -1.40 5.92
C GLY A 85 0.76 -2.75 5.26
N PHE A 86 1.21 -2.72 4.02
CA PHE A 86 1.46 -3.92 3.23
C PHE A 86 2.93 -4.04 2.94
N GLU A 87 3.43 -5.25 3.05
CA GLU A 87 4.75 -5.59 2.52
C GLU A 87 4.53 -6.14 1.12
N VAL A 88 5.32 -5.66 0.17
CA VAL A 88 5.26 -6.12 -1.22
C VAL A 88 6.50 -6.96 -1.45
N PRO A 89 6.37 -8.31 -1.39
CA PRO A 89 7.55 -9.17 -1.40
C PRO A 89 8.44 -9.01 -2.63
N ASP A 90 7.83 -8.73 -3.77
CA ASP A 90 8.59 -8.54 -5.00
C ASP A 90 9.10 -7.12 -5.17
N GLY A 91 8.86 -6.29 -4.16
CA GLY A 91 9.23 -4.89 -4.25
C GLY A 91 8.13 -4.07 -4.89
N LEU A 92 8.04 -2.82 -4.49
CA LEU A 92 7.04 -1.92 -5.07
C LEU A 92 7.44 -1.60 -6.50
N PRO A 93 6.48 -1.61 -7.44
CA PRO A 93 6.79 -1.25 -8.83
C PRO A 93 7.46 0.12 -8.91
N ALA A 94 8.42 0.22 -9.79
CA ALA A 94 9.22 1.45 -9.91
C ALA A 94 8.35 2.68 -10.15
N ALA A 95 7.23 2.51 -10.85
CA ALA A 95 6.33 3.62 -11.13
C ALA A 95 5.73 4.22 -9.87
N LEU A 96 5.72 3.48 -8.77
CA LEU A 96 5.15 3.95 -7.51
C LEU A 96 6.23 4.49 -6.57
N ILE A 97 7.48 4.44 -6.96
CA ILE A 97 8.56 4.94 -6.12
C ILE A 97 8.94 6.31 -6.65
N PRO A 98 8.75 7.37 -5.86
CA PRO A 98 9.11 8.70 -6.31
C PRO A 98 10.59 8.79 -6.65
N ALA A 99 10.92 9.55 -7.68
CA ALA A 99 12.30 9.77 -8.02
C ALA A 99 12.98 10.51 -6.86
N THR A 100 14.15 10.02 -6.49
CA THR A 100 14.89 10.63 -5.42
C THR A 100 15.89 11.59 -6.02
N PRO A 101 15.91 12.83 -5.58
CA PRO A 101 16.93 13.77 -6.08
C PRO A 101 18.32 13.24 -5.79
N ALA A 102 19.17 13.41 -6.74
CA ALA A 102 20.53 12.94 -6.60
C ALA A 102 21.25 13.68 -5.48
#